data_488a684d7550b3ecf5b8506ee5b2eafe
#
_entry.id   488a684d7550b3ecf5b8506ee5b2eafe
#
_cell.length_a   1.000
_cell.length_b   1.000
_cell.length_c   1.000
_cell.angle_alpha   90.00
_cell.angle_beta   90.00
_cell.angle_gamma   90.00
#
_symmetry.space_group_name_H-M   'P 1'
#
loop_
_entity.id
_entity.type
_entity.pdbx_description
1 polymer ?
#
loop_
_entity_poly.entity_id
_entity_poly.type
_entity_poly.pdbx_seq_one_letter_code
_entity_poly.pdbx_strand_id
1 'polypeptide(L)'
;MRRRQILGAALGALVLPRVAWAQDAAVPEHNRASLTAPPPRPPLGAAAERARRLFEAIASDDPARADDFFLSREAFRLIKAVPSPDPLWERLHAAYVRDIHALHATTPDLAGAAFERLRFTGRRGWVVVGEEANRLPYWAQRHSSIDYGVGGQVRHIEVRTMITWDDQWYVTHLSEFRH
;
A
#
# COMPACT_ATOMS: atom_id res chain seq x y z
N MET A 1 -44.52 -62.80 -16.78
CA MET A 1 -43.93 -62.02 -15.64
C MET A 1 -42.51 -61.54 -16.00
N ARG A 2 -42.32 -60.23 -16.35
CA ARG A 2 -41.00 -59.66 -16.68
C ARG A 2 -40.63 -58.68 -15.57
N ARG A 3 -39.55 -58.98 -14.82
CA ARG A 3 -38.96 -58.10 -13.78
C ARG A 3 -38.14 -57.05 -14.49
N ARG A 4 -38.50 -55.77 -14.28
CA ARG A 4 -37.69 -54.64 -14.66
C ARG A 4 -36.66 -54.37 -13.55
N GLN A 5 -35.39 -54.46 -13.91
CA GLN A 5 -34.29 -53.95 -13.06
C GLN A 5 -34.16 -52.45 -13.26
N ILE A 6 -34.19 -51.71 -12.15
CA ILE A 6 -33.91 -50.27 -12.11
C ILE A 6 -32.43 -50.10 -11.77
N LEU A 7 -31.65 -49.60 -12.72
CA LEU A 7 -30.27 -49.18 -12.45
C LEU A 7 -30.33 -47.78 -11.77
N GLY A 8 -29.93 -47.73 -10.52
CA GLY A 8 -29.69 -46.49 -9.82
C GLY A 8 -28.31 -45.93 -10.22
N ALA A 9 -28.29 -44.79 -10.88
CA ALA A 9 -27.07 -44.01 -11.11
C ALA A 9 -26.72 -43.21 -9.87
N ALA A 10 -25.63 -43.55 -9.20
CA ALA A 10 -25.06 -42.75 -8.11
C ALA A 10 -24.26 -41.57 -8.72
N LEU A 11 -24.78 -40.35 -8.59
CA LEU A 11 -23.99 -39.17 -8.86
C LEU A 11 -22.99 -38.95 -7.70
N GLY A 12 -21.74 -39.29 -7.94
CA GLY A 12 -20.63 -38.91 -7.06
C GLY A 12 -20.33 -37.43 -7.19
N ALA A 13 -20.64 -36.66 -6.16
CA ALA A 13 -20.21 -35.26 -6.07
C ALA A 13 -18.68 -35.22 -5.90
N LEU A 14 -17.96 -34.78 -6.94
CA LEU A 14 -16.54 -34.46 -6.85
C LEU A 14 -16.40 -33.17 -5.97
N VAL A 15 -16.05 -33.35 -4.71
CA VAL A 15 -15.59 -32.27 -3.86
C VAL A 15 -14.14 -31.98 -4.25
N LEU A 16 -13.95 -30.94 -5.07
CA LEU A 16 -12.62 -30.43 -5.35
C LEU A 16 -12.05 -29.81 -4.05
N PRO A 17 -10.84 -30.20 -3.63
CA PRO A 17 -10.20 -29.58 -2.49
C PRO A 17 -9.98 -28.09 -2.79
N ARG A 18 -10.51 -27.22 -1.95
CA ARG A 18 -10.20 -25.79 -1.98
C ARG A 18 -8.70 -25.63 -1.77
N VAL A 19 -8.00 -25.16 -2.80
CA VAL A 19 -6.60 -24.71 -2.72
C VAL A 19 -6.60 -23.35 -1.99
N ALA A 20 -6.95 -23.36 -0.69
CA ALA A 20 -7.00 -22.17 0.15
C ALA A 20 -5.68 -21.92 0.93
N TRP A 21 -4.83 -22.92 1.05
CA TRP A 21 -3.74 -22.94 2.03
C TRP A 21 -2.47 -22.17 1.62
N ALA A 22 -2.25 -21.92 0.33
CA ALA A 22 -1.03 -21.24 -0.12
C ALA A 22 -1.15 -19.70 -0.10
N GLN A 23 -2.37 -19.15 -0.13
CA GLN A 23 -2.60 -17.71 -0.12
C GLN A 23 -2.61 -17.13 1.31
N ASP A 24 -3.03 -17.90 2.30
CA ASP A 24 -3.06 -17.43 3.70
C ASP A 24 -1.65 -17.27 4.31
N ALA A 25 -0.66 -18.05 3.83
CA ALA A 25 0.72 -17.93 4.31
C ALA A 25 1.44 -16.65 3.84
N ALA A 26 0.95 -16.02 2.76
CA ALA A 26 1.51 -14.79 2.20
C ALA A 26 0.87 -13.51 2.78
N VAL A 27 -0.22 -13.63 3.55
CA VAL A 27 -0.93 -12.48 4.13
C VAL A 27 -0.45 -12.26 5.56
N PRO A 28 0.14 -11.08 5.86
CA PRO A 28 0.56 -10.73 7.21
C PRO A 28 -0.59 -10.79 8.21
N GLU A 29 -0.28 -11.12 9.47
CA GLU A 29 -1.27 -11.32 10.52
C GLU A 29 -2.20 -10.11 10.69
N HIS A 30 -1.65 -8.91 10.74
CA HIS A 30 -2.40 -7.67 10.91
C HIS A 30 -3.14 -7.18 9.65
N ASN A 31 -3.06 -7.93 8.55
CA ASN A 31 -3.81 -7.67 7.32
C ASN A 31 -4.81 -8.80 6.98
N ARG A 32 -5.04 -9.77 7.85
CA ARG A 32 -5.96 -10.88 7.58
C ARG A 32 -7.42 -10.40 7.50
N ALA A 33 -8.15 -10.92 6.51
CA ALA A 33 -9.57 -10.62 6.33
C ALA A 33 -10.45 -11.06 7.52
N SER A 34 -9.98 -11.98 8.36
CA SER A 34 -10.68 -12.47 9.56
C SER A 34 -10.62 -11.52 10.76
N LEU A 35 -9.87 -10.43 10.69
CA LEU A 35 -9.80 -9.46 11.77
C LEU A 35 -11.14 -8.76 11.97
N THR A 36 -11.69 -8.87 13.19
CA THR A 36 -12.97 -8.24 13.60
C THR A 36 -12.77 -6.88 14.26
N ALA A 37 -11.53 -6.56 14.62
CA ALA A 37 -11.14 -5.28 15.21
C ALA A 37 -9.77 -4.83 14.66
N PRO A 38 -9.51 -3.51 14.61
CA PRO A 38 -8.21 -3.02 14.16
C PRO A 38 -7.09 -3.45 15.10
N PRO A 39 -5.98 -3.99 14.59
CA PRO A 39 -4.80 -4.28 15.39
C PRO A 39 -4.13 -2.97 15.88
N PRO A 40 -3.17 -3.04 16.81
CA PRO A 40 -2.35 -1.88 17.15
C PRO A 40 -1.75 -1.25 15.89
N ARG A 41 -1.69 0.07 15.86
CA ARG A 41 -1.09 0.79 14.73
C ARG A 41 0.42 0.63 14.74
N PRO A 42 1.04 0.28 13.60
CA PRO A 42 2.49 0.23 13.51
C PRO A 42 3.13 1.59 13.85
N PRO A 43 4.27 1.59 14.57
CA PRO A 43 5.03 2.81 14.85
C PRO A 43 5.61 3.41 13.56
N LEU A 44 6.05 4.67 13.63
CA LEU A 44 6.68 5.35 12.49
C LEU A 44 8.06 4.76 12.11
N GLY A 45 8.82 4.27 13.06
CA GLY A 45 10.12 3.60 12.96
C GLY A 45 10.74 3.53 11.55
N ALA A 46 10.61 2.35 10.90
CA ALA A 46 11.14 2.13 9.56
C ALA A 46 10.54 3.05 8.47
N ALA A 47 9.33 3.60 8.67
CA ALA A 47 8.76 4.56 7.74
C ALA A 47 9.51 5.90 7.76
N ALA A 48 10.06 6.32 8.89
CA ALA A 48 10.85 7.55 8.97
C ALA A 48 12.14 7.44 8.14
N GLU A 49 12.80 6.29 8.18
CA GLU A 49 14.00 6.05 7.37
C GLU A 49 13.69 6.00 5.86
N ARG A 50 12.59 5.36 5.46
CA ARG A 50 12.14 5.38 4.06
C ARG A 50 11.71 6.77 3.60
N ALA A 51 11.08 7.56 4.48
CA ALA A 51 10.75 8.95 4.18
C ALA A 51 12.00 9.82 4.01
N ARG A 52 13.08 9.55 4.74
CA ARG A 52 14.39 10.20 4.52
C ARG A 52 14.90 9.88 3.12
N ARG A 53 14.87 8.60 2.69
CA ARG A 53 15.26 8.24 1.33
C ARG A 53 14.35 8.84 0.26
N LEU A 54 13.04 8.99 0.53
CA LEU A 54 12.13 9.70 -0.37
C LEU A 54 12.52 11.19 -0.50
N PHE A 55 12.85 11.84 0.61
CA PHE A 55 13.37 13.20 0.57
C PHE A 55 14.66 13.30 -0.26
N GLU A 56 15.61 12.38 -0.05
CA GLU A 56 16.85 12.31 -0.83
C GLU A 56 16.60 12.03 -2.33
N ALA A 57 15.61 11.16 -2.65
CA ALA A 57 15.19 10.89 -4.02
C ALA A 57 14.65 12.16 -4.69
N ILE A 58 13.82 12.95 -3.98
CA ILE A 58 13.32 14.23 -4.46
C ILE A 58 14.48 15.23 -4.61
N ALA A 59 15.37 15.33 -3.64
CA ALA A 59 16.49 16.28 -3.67
C ALA A 59 17.48 15.99 -4.81
N SER A 60 17.67 14.72 -5.18
CA SER A 60 18.60 14.29 -6.23
C SER A 60 17.94 13.97 -7.58
N ASP A 61 16.62 14.10 -7.71
CA ASP A 61 15.84 13.70 -8.90
C ASP A 61 16.03 12.22 -9.28
N ASP A 62 16.16 11.35 -8.28
CA ASP A 62 16.42 9.91 -8.46
C ASP A 62 15.34 9.06 -7.77
N PRO A 63 14.21 8.75 -8.43
CA PRO A 63 13.12 7.97 -7.86
C PRO A 63 13.52 6.58 -7.36
N ALA A 64 14.57 5.96 -7.95
CA ALA A 64 14.99 4.61 -7.59
C ALA A 64 15.43 4.50 -6.10
N ARG A 65 15.88 5.61 -5.51
CA ARG A 65 16.28 5.66 -4.09
C ARG A 65 15.13 5.45 -3.11
N ALA A 66 13.89 5.64 -3.56
CA ALA A 66 12.69 5.56 -2.73
C ALA A 66 11.67 4.53 -3.23
N ASP A 67 12.07 3.65 -4.15
CA ASP A 67 11.16 2.64 -4.73
C ASP A 67 10.59 1.69 -3.67
N ASP A 68 11.37 1.33 -2.67
CA ASP A 68 10.95 0.47 -1.55
C ASP A 68 9.97 1.15 -0.57
N PHE A 69 9.76 2.46 -0.68
CA PHE A 69 8.74 3.14 0.10
C PHE A 69 7.37 3.12 -0.58
N PHE A 70 7.29 2.86 -1.87
CA PHE A 70 6.02 2.61 -2.54
C PHE A 70 5.53 1.19 -2.24
N LEU A 71 4.19 1.01 -2.12
CA LEU A 71 3.61 -0.31 -1.85
C LEU A 71 3.98 -1.30 -2.97
N SER A 72 4.53 -2.46 -2.61
CA SER A 72 4.95 -3.45 -3.58
C SER A 72 3.78 -3.96 -4.43
N ARG A 73 4.07 -4.37 -5.67
CA ARG A 73 3.09 -4.95 -6.60
C ARG A 73 2.42 -6.19 -6.00
N GLU A 74 3.18 -7.01 -5.30
CA GLU A 74 2.68 -8.23 -4.67
C GLU A 74 1.68 -7.90 -3.55
N ALA A 75 2.02 -7.01 -2.62
CA ALA A 75 1.11 -6.54 -1.58
C ALA A 75 -0.16 -5.93 -2.18
N PHE A 76 -0.03 -5.13 -3.23
CA PHE A 76 -1.15 -4.51 -3.92
C PHE A 76 -2.11 -5.56 -4.53
N ARG A 77 -1.58 -6.61 -5.15
CA ARG A 77 -2.38 -7.75 -5.68
C ARG A 77 -3.17 -8.46 -4.59
N LEU A 78 -2.58 -8.62 -3.40
CA LEU A 78 -3.24 -9.24 -2.26
C LEU A 78 -4.33 -8.34 -1.66
N ILE A 79 -4.07 -7.04 -1.56
CA ILE A 79 -4.99 -6.08 -0.94
C ILE A 79 -6.20 -5.78 -1.84
N LYS A 80 -6.00 -5.55 -3.15
CA LYS A 80 -7.05 -5.01 -4.02
C LYS A 80 -7.97 -6.08 -4.61
N ALA A 81 -9.28 -5.84 -4.50
CA ALA A 81 -10.36 -6.67 -5.06
C ALA A 81 -10.76 -6.18 -6.46
N VAL A 82 -9.81 -5.83 -7.30
CA VAL A 82 -10.06 -5.41 -8.68
C VAL A 82 -9.70 -6.54 -9.66
N PRO A 83 -10.36 -6.67 -10.83
CA PRO A 83 -10.13 -7.76 -11.76
C PRO A 83 -8.69 -7.85 -12.27
N SER A 84 -8.04 -6.71 -12.46
CA SER A 84 -6.67 -6.61 -12.97
C SER A 84 -5.88 -5.60 -12.13
N PRO A 85 -5.27 -6.02 -11.01
CA PRO A 85 -4.58 -5.09 -10.12
C PRO A 85 -3.28 -4.53 -10.73
N ASP A 86 -2.60 -5.27 -11.60
CA ASP A 86 -1.30 -4.88 -12.13
C ASP A 86 -1.32 -3.57 -12.95
N PRO A 87 -2.21 -3.39 -13.94
CA PRO A 87 -2.28 -2.11 -14.66
C PRO A 87 -2.61 -0.93 -13.76
N LEU A 88 -3.38 -1.15 -12.68
CA LEU A 88 -3.66 -0.10 -11.70
C LEU A 88 -2.41 0.22 -10.89
N TRP A 89 -1.70 -0.80 -10.40
CA TRP A 89 -0.44 -0.62 -9.68
C TRP A 89 0.59 0.12 -10.55
N GLU A 90 0.76 -0.27 -11.81
CA GLU A 90 1.69 0.38 -12.76
C GLU A 90 1.39 1.86 -12.94
N ARG A 91 0.10 2.23 -13.07
CA ARG A 91 -0.30 3.65 -13.16
C ARG A 91 0.02 4.42 -11.88
N LEU A 92 -0.24 3.83 -10.70
CA LEU A 92 0.03 4.47 -9.42
C LEU A 92 1.54 4.63 -9.18
N HIS A 93 2.33 3.60 -9.49
CA HIS A 93 3.78 3.65 -9.39
C HIS A 93 4.39 4.66 -10.36
N ALA A 94 3.91 4.69 -11.62
CA ALA A 94 4.32 5.70 -12.58
C ALA A 94 3.93 7.13 -12.14
N ALA A 95 2.80 7.29 -11.44
CA ALA A 95 2.44 8.58 -10.83
C ALA A 95 3.42 8.95 -9.72
N TYR A 96 3.77 8.01 -8.84
CA TYR A 96 4.75 8.21 -7.77
C TYR A 96 6.10 8.69 -8.31
N VAL A 97 6.60 8.05 -9.37
CA VAL A 97 7.85 8.45 -10.05
C VAL A 97 7.74 9.87 -10.62
N ARG A 98 6.66 10.17 -11.35
CA ARG A 98 6.42 11.52 -11.89
C ARG A 98 6.31 12.59 -10.82
N ASP A 99 5.69 12.26 -9.67
CA ASP A 99 5.54 13.18 -8.55
C ASP A 99 6.89 13.51 -7.92
N ILE A 100 7.83 12.56 -7.84
CA ILE A 100 9.21 12.81 -7.37
C ILE A 100 9.89 13.82 -8.29
N HIS A 101 9.86 13.62 -9.61
CA HIS A 101 10.41 14.57 -10.59
C HIS A 101 9.76 15.95 -10.50
N ALA A 102 8.42 15.99 -10.37
CA ALA A 102 7.69 17.25 -10.24
C ALA A 102 8.04 18.00 -8.95
N LEU A 103 8.17 17.28 -7.82
CA LEU A 103 8.57 17.85 -6.55
C LEU A 103 10.02 18.36 -6.61
N HIS A 104 10.93 17.63 -7.25
CA HIS A 104 12.30 18.12 -7.48
C HIS A 104 12.28 19.44 -8.24
N ALA A 105 11.54 19.52 -9.34
CA ALA A 105 11.48 20.70 -10.20
C ALA A 105 10.80 21.93 -9.54
N THR A 106 9.86 21.69 -8.60
CA THR A 106 9.03 22.75 -8.01
C THR A 106 9.39 23.13 -6.57
N THR A 107 10.17 22.31 -5.87
CA THR A 107 10.57 22.57 -4.49
C THR A 107 11.85 23.42 -4.50
N PRO A 108 11.81 24.66 -3.99
CA PRO A 108 12.99 25.52 -3.96
C PRO A 108 13.99 25.04 -2.91
N ASP A 109 15.25 25.38 -3.13
CA ASP A 109 16.32 25.28 -2.13
C ASP A 109 16.59 23.85 -1.60
N LEU A 110 16.36 22.81 -2.42
CA LEU A 110 16.69 21.43 -2.04
C LEU A 110 18.21 21.20 -1.89
N ALA A 111 19.02 21.98 -2.58
CA ALA A 111 20.47 21.97 -2.40
C ALA A 111 20.86 22.44 -0.99
N GLY A 112 21.49 21.54 -0.20
CA GLY A 112 21.86 21.83 1.19
C GLY A 112 20.70 21.67 2.19
N ALA A 113 19.53 21.26 1.76
CA ALA A 113 18.43 20.91 2.65
C ALA A 113 18.68 19.56 3.35
N ALA A 114 18.22 19.43 4.59
CA ALA A 114 18.37 18.23 5.39
C ALA A 114 17.02 17.70 5.86
N PHE A 115 16.79 16.38 5.69
CA PHE A 115 15.62 15.71 6.27
C PHE A 115 15.62 15.85 7.78
N GLU A 116 14.47 16.20 8.36
CA GLU A 116 14.31 16.28 9.81
C GLU A 116 13.44 15.14 10.34
N ARG A 117 12.22 14.95 9.77
CA ARG A 117 11.28 13.93 10.25
C ARG A 117 10.11 13.69 9.31
N LEU A 118 9.46 12.53 9.50
CA LEU A 118 8.12 12.23 8.99
C LEU A 118 7.08 12.51 10.09
N ARG A 119 6.00 13.22 9.75
CA ARG A 119 4.85 13.45 10.64
C ARG A 119 3.55 12.99 9.99
N PHE A 120 2.67 12.41 10.78
CA PHE A 120 1.27 12.18 10.40
C PHE A 120 0.45 13.43 10.75
N THR A 121 -0.03 14.15 9.75
CA THR A 121 -0.71 15.44 9.90
C THR A 121 -2.22 15.36 9.72
N GLY A 122 -2.71 14.36 8.98
CA GLY A 122 -4.12 14.22 8.67
C GLY A 122 -4.80 13.02 9.35
N ARG A 123 -5.92 12.60 8.76
CA ARG A 123 -6.77 11.53 9.34
C ARG A 123 -6.14 10.16 9.18
N ARG A 124 -6.25 9.38 10.23
CA ARG A 124 -5.96 7.94 10.24
C ARG A 124 -7.23 7.15 10.43
N GLY A 125 -7.38 6.07 9.70
CA GLY A 125 -8.54 5.19 9.79
C GLY A 125 -8.17 3.75 9.49
N TRP A 126 -8.88 2.83 10.10
CA TRP A 126 -8.88 1.43 9.71
C TRP A 126 -9.83 1.26 8.54
N VAL A 127 -9.32 0.74 7.44
CA VAL A 127 -10.08 0.44 6.22
C VAL A 127 -10.43 -1.05 6.27
N VAL A 128 -11.71 -1.37 6.33
CA VAL A 128 -12.19 -2.75 6.44
C VAL A 128 -12.32 -3.41 5.06
N VAL A 129 -12.46 -4.73 5.06
CA VAL A 129 -12.74 -5.50 3.84
C VAL A 129 -14.01 -4.96 3.15
N GLY A 130 -13.94 -4.78 1.84
CA GLY A 130 -15.03 -4.23 1.02
C GLY A 130 -14.99 -2.73 0.83
N GLU A 131 -14.32 -1.97 1.70
CA GLU A 131 -14.08 -0.54 1.47
C GLU A 131 -12.94 -0.34 0.46
N GLU A 132 -12.97 0.76 -0.29
CA GLU A 132 -11.95 1.14 -1.28
C GLU A 132 -11.57 0.02 -2.26
N ALA A 133 -12.49 -0.88 -2.60
CA ALA A 133 -12.26 -2.08 -3.40
C ALA A 133 -11.15 -2.97 -2.82
N ASN A 134 -11.12 -3.19 -1.51
CA ASN A 134 -10.15 -4.04 -0.84
C ASN A 134 -10.74 -5.39 -0.45
N ARG A 135 -9.91 -6.44 -0.52
CA ARG A 135 -10.19 -7.76 0.05
C ARG A 135 -9.46 -8.02 1.37
N LEU A 136 -8.50 -7.17 1.73
CA LEU A 136 -7.76 -7.22 2.98
C LEU A 136 -7.81 -5.86 3.67
N PRO A 137 -7.91 -5.82 5.01
CA PRO A 137 -7.95 -4.59 5.77
C PRO A 137 -6.54 -4.02 5.99
N TYR A 138 -6.47 -2.70 6.27
CA TYR A 138 -5.24 -2.01 6.59
C TYR A 138 -5.49 -0.70 7.34
N TRP A 139 -4.49 -0.18 8.03
CA TRP A 139 -4.50 1.21 8.45
C TRP A 139 -4.18 2.12 7.28
N ALA A 140 -4.97 3.18 7.11
CA ALA A 140 -4.70 4.26 6.16
C ALA A 140 -4.35 5.55 6.91
N GLN A 141 -3.31 6.23 6.48
CA GLN A 141 -2.94 7.57 6.88
C GLN A 141 -3.16 8.51 5.69
N ARG A 142 -4.08 9.46 5.84
CA ARG A 142 -4.30 10.53 4.88
C ARG A 142 -3.53 11.75 5.34
N HIS A 143 -2.75 12.32 4.46
CA HIS A 143 -1.86 13.46 4.70
C HIS A 143 -0.79 13.16 5.77
N SER A 144 0.42 13.12 5.32
CA SER A 144 1.64 13.09 6.11
C SER A 144 2.55 14.20 5.62
N SER A 145 3.54 14.57 6.42
CA SER A 145 4.49 15.63 6.10
C SER A 145 5.90 15.11 6.30
N ILE A 146 6.73 15.27 5.29
CA ILE A 146 8.19 15.17 5.39
C ILE A 146 8.69 16.59 5.71
N ASP A 147 9.17 16.80 6.92
CA ASP A 147 9.77 18.07 7.32
C ASP A 147 11.27 18.05 6.98
N TYR A 148 11.77 19.17 6.45
CA TYR A 148 13.18 19.36 6.12
C TYR A 148 13.64 20.78 6.44
N GLY A 149 14.89 20.88 6.87
CA GLY A 149 15.52 22.16 7.21
C GLY A 149 16.32 22.72 6.04
N VAL A 150 16.15 24.02 5.73
CA VAL A 150 16.95 24.76 4.76
C VAL A 150 17.06 26.22 5.17
N GLY A 151 18.27 26.79 5.17
CA GLY A 151 18.49 28.19 5.52
C GLY A 151 17.99 28.59 6.92
N GLY A 152 18.01 27.65 7.88
CA GLY A 152 17.51 27.86 9.24
C GLY A 152 15.98 27.82 9.37
N GLN A 153 15.27 27.47 8.32
CA GLN A 153 13.80 27.33 8.30
C GLN A 153 13.39 25.90 8.09
N VAL A 154 12.27 25.49 8.70
CA VAL A 154 11.64 24.19 8.46
C VAL A 154 10.60 24.35 7.36
N ARG A 155 10.71 23.54 6.33
CA ARG A 155 9.74 23.40 5.24
C ARG A 155 9.18 21.98 5.20
N HIS A 156 8.18 21.73 4.37
CA HIS A 156 7.55 20.42 4.30
C HIS A 156 7.16 20.03 2.87
N ILE A 157 7.23 18.72 2.62
CA ILE A 157 6.67 18.05 1.44
C ILE A 157 5.50 17.20 1.93
N GLU A 158 4.34 17.33 1.29
CA GLU A 158 3.17 16.50 1.61
C GLU A 158 3.32 15.10 1.01
N VAL A 159 2.92 14.07 1.79
CA VAL A 159 2.67 12.71 1.34
C VAL A 159 1.19 12.42 1.50
N ARG A 160 0.47 12.25 0.40
CA ARG A 160 -1.00 12.22 0.35
C ARG A 160 -1.61 11.02 1.05
N THR A 161 -1.12 9.81 0.75
CA THR A 161 -1.70 8.58 1.31
C THR A 161 -0.63 7.54 1.56
N MET A 162 -0.65 7.01 2.77
CA MET A 162 0.10 5.84 3.18
C MET A 162 -0.84 4.77 3.73
N ILE A 163 -0.52 3.51 3.51
CA ILE A 163 -1.23 2.37 4.09
C ILE A 163 -0.26 1.41 4.77
N THR A 164 -0.79 0.53 5.63
CA THR A 164 0.03 -0.48 6.29
C THR A 164 0.00 -1.81 5.54
N TRP A 165 1.14 -2.45 5.48
CA TRP A 165 1.34 -3.83 5.08
C TRP A 165 2.47 -4.45 5.89
N ASP A 166 2.27 -5.63 6.47
CA ASP A 166 3.28 -6.32 7.28
C ASP A 166 3.90 -5.41 8.35
N ASP A 167 3.04 -4.75 9.13
CA ASP A 167 3.40 -3.79 10.20
C ASP A 167 4.29 -2.62 9.76
N GLN A 168 4.31 -2.35 8.46
CA GLN A 168 5.06 -1.24 7.88
C GLN A 168 4.13 -0.27 7.15
N TRP A 169 4.51 1.02 7.11
CA TRP A 169 3.82 2.04 6.33
C TRP A 169 4.43 2.16 4.94
N TYR A 170 3.60 2.22 3.91
CA TYR A 170 3.97 2.39 2.50
C TYR A 170 3.19 3.51 1.87
N VAL A 171 3.82 4.26 0.98
CA VAL A 171 3.15 5.26 0.14
C VAL A 171 2.35 4.55 -0.95
N THR A 172 1.14 5.05 -1.19
CA THR A 172 0.32 4.67 -2.36
C THR A 172 0.02 5.88 -3.25
N HIS A 173 0.03 7.09 -2.68
CA HIS A 173 -0.11 8.35 -3.41
C HIS A 173 0.81 9.39 -2.77
N LEU A 174 1.72 9.94 -3.55
CA LEU A 174 2.59 11.03 -3.11
C LEU A 174 1.86 12.37 -3.25
N SER A 175 1.21 12.60 -4.38
CA SER A 175 0.35 13.76 -4.62
C SER A 175 -1.11 13.35 -4.87
N GLU A 176 -1.95 14.31 -5.24
CA GLU A 176 -3.33 14.05 -5.62
C GLU A 176 -3.38 13.32 -6.98
N PHE A 177 -3.94 12.10 -6.97
CA PHE A 177 -4.11 11.34 -8.20
C PHE A 177 -5.16 12.04 -9.07
N ARG A 178 -4.73 12.69 -10.14
CA ARG A 178 -5.62 13.24 -11.15
C ARG A 178 -5.90 12.16 -12.22
N HIS A 179 -7.18 11.80 -12.33
CA HIS A 179 -7.67 10.84 -13.32
C HIS A 179 -7.56 11.36 -14.75
#